data_742fbce03c00ce4e5b2b6a5cf0225ece
#
_entry.id   742fbce03c00ce4e5b2b6a5cf0225ece
#
_cell.length_a   1.000
_cell.length_b   1.000
_cell.length_c   1.000
_cell.angle_alpha   90.00
_cell.angle_beta   90.00
_cell.angle_gamma   90.00
#
_symmetry.space_group_name_H-M   'P 1'
#
loop_
_entity.id
_entity.type
_entity.pdbx_description
1 polymer ?
#
loop_
_entity_poly.entity_id
_entity_poly.type
_entity_poly.pdbx_seq_one_letter_code
_entity_poly.pdbx_strand_id
1 'polypeptide(L)' 'MYKIKVGDKVQIIGNTKIHHHLAVPSTAEIIGMDSTGVKVFGYGYDGRIYDQWISFVDIEPIRKAVVL' A
#
# COMPACT_ATOMS: atom_id res chain seq x y z
N MET A 1 2.12 -10.00 -13.05
CA MET A 1 2.47 -8.66 -12.55
C MET A 1 1.22 -7.81 -12.43
N TYR A 2 1.09 -7.14 -11.34
CA TYR A 2 -0.08 -6.29 -11.08
C TYR A 2 0.08 -4.94 -11.77
N LYS A 3 -0.99 -4.49 -12.40
CA LYS A 3 -1.06 -3.10 -12.85
C LYS A 3 -1.64 -2.26 -11.73
N ILE A 4 -0.81 -1.39 -11.17
CA ILE A 4 -1.23 -0.43 -10.14
C ILE A 4 -0.89 0.97 -10.63
N LYS A 5 -1.64 1.93 -10.14
CA LYS A 5 -1.45 3.34 -10.51
C LYS A 5 -1.79 4.24 -9.33
N VAL A 6 -1.35 5.47 -9.39
CA VAL A 6 -1.74 6.50 -8.43
C VAL A 6 -3.25 6.61 -8.38
N GLY A 7 -3.80 6.64 -7.18
CA GLY A 7 -5.25 6.63 -6.93
C GLY A 7 -5.81 5.26 -6.57
N ASP A 8 -5.10 4.19 -6.88
CA ASP A 8 -5.54 2.84 -6.53
C ASP A 8 -5.38 2.60 -5.04
N LYS A 9 -6.27 1.77 -4.49
CA LYS A 9 -6.12 1.25 -3.13
C LYS A 9 -5.42 -0.08 -3.17
N VAL A 10 -4.53 -0.28 -2.21
CA VAL A 10 -3.78 -1.52 -2.06
C VAL A 10 -3.83 -1.99 -0.62
N GLN A 11 -3.60 -3.26 -0.41
CA GLN A 11 -3.43 -3.82 0.91
C GLN A 11 -1.94 -3.85 1.25
N ILE A 12 -1.60 -3.36 2.43
CA ILE A 12 -0.25 -3.45 2.98
C ILE A 12 -0.11 -4.83 3.61
N ILE A 13 0.83 -5.62 3.13
CA ILE A 13 0.97 -7.02 3.55
C ILE A 13 2.28 -7.31 4.26
N GLY A 14 3.19 -6.35 4.32
CA GLY A 14 4.47 -6.55 4.98
C GLY A 14 5.21 -5.25 5.24
N ASN A 15 6.37 -5.40 5.86
CA ASN A 15 7.28 -4.31 6.20
C ASN A 15 8.71 -4.85 6.12
N THR A 16 9.09 -5.36 4.95
CA THR A 16 10.28 -6.20 4.80
C THR A 16 11.46 -5.52 4.12
N LYS A 17 11.21 -4.49 3.31
CA LYS A 17 12.25 -3.83 2.52
C LYS A 17 12.46 -2.38 2.91
N ILE A 18 11.40 -1.57 2.80
CA ILE A 18 11.43 -0.18 3.20
C ILE A 18 10.65 -0.08 4.50
N HIS A 19 11.32 0.35 5.56
CA HIS A 19 10.67 0.47 6.87
C HIS A 19 9.57 1.54 6.81
N HIS A 20 8.39 1.20 7.33
CA HIS A 20 7.27 2.13 7.38
C HIS A 20 6.49 1.96 8.69
N HIS A 21 5.61 2.92 8.98
CA HIS A 21 4.81 2.94 10.20
C HIS A 21 3.35 2.54 9.99
N LEU A 22 3.01 2.06 8.80
CA LEU A 22 1.64 1.65 8.51
C LEU A 22 1.33 0.29 9.15
N ALA A 23 0.08 0.11 9.52
CA ALA A 23 -0.39 -1.16 10.06
C ALA A 23 -0.31 -2.26 9.01
N VAL A 24 -0.01 -3.48 9.45
CA VAL A 24 0.03 -4.66 8.59
C VAL A 24 -0.86 -5.74 9.21
N PRO A 25 -1.89 -6.22 8.54
CA PRO A 25 -2.37 -5.73 7.24
C PRO A 25 -3.23 -4.46 7.37
N SER A 26 -3.25 -3.66 6.33
CA SER A 26 -4.14 -2.50 6.27
C SER A 26 -4.33 -2.10 4.81
N THR A 27 -5.31 -1.23 4.58
CA THR A 27 -5.59 -0.68 3.25
C THR A 27 -5.02 0.74 3.18
N ALA A 28 -4.40 1.07 2.05
CA ALA A 28 -3.84 2.39 1.81
C ALA A 28 -4.06 2.80 0.36
N GLU A 29 -3.99 4.11 0.12
CA GLU A 29 -4.15 4.65 -1.22
C GLU A 29 -2.78 5.05 -1.79
N ILE A 30 -2.53 4.70 -3.04
CA ILE A 30 -1.29 5.07 -3.74
C ILE A 30 -1.37 6.53 -4.12
N ILE A 31 -0.40 7.33 -3.66
CA ILE A 31 -0.30 8.75 -3.96
C ILE A 31 0.96 9.11 -4.76
N GLY A 32 1.84 8.15 -4.95
CA GLY A 32 3.04 8.31 -5.76
C GLY A 32 3.64 6.96 -6.11
N MET A 33 4.53 6.95 -7.09
CA MET A 33 5.14 5.71 -7.55
C MET A 33 6.49 6.00 -8.20
N ASP A 34 7.47 5.11 -7.95
CA ASP A 34 8.74 5.14 -8.65
C ASP A 34 9.18 3.71 -8.98
N SER A 35 10.43 3.54 -9.40
CA SER A 35 10.95 2.23 -9.80
C SER A 35 11.15 1.26 -8.62
N THR A 36 11.15 1.74 -7.39
CA THR A 36 11.45 0.93 -6.20
C THR A 36 10.22 0.62 -5.35
N GLY A 37 9.15 1.41 -5.48
CA GLY A 37 7.98 1.22 -4.66
C GLY A 37 6.90 2.25 -4.93
N VAL A 38 5.98 2.32 -3.97
CA VAL A 38 4.85 3.25 -4.02
C VAL A 38 4.85 4.10 -2.77
N LYS A 39 4.43 5.36 -2.93
CA LYS A 39 4.09 6.20 -1.80
C LYS A 39 2.61 6.04 -1.53
N VAL A 40 2.26 5.71 -0.29
CA VAL A 40 0.87 5.43 0.08
C VAL A 40 0.45 6.28 1.26
N PHE A 41 -0.85 6.49 1.35
CA PHE A 41 -1.53 7.22 2.42
C PHE A 41 -2.40 6.23 3.17
N GLY A 42 -2.14 6.03 4.45
CA GLY A 42 -2.86 5.05 5.24
C GLY A 42 -2.65 5.24 6.74
N TYR A 43 -3.18 4.28 7.51
CA TYR A 43 -3.17 4.36 8.97
C TYR A 43 -2.09 3.46 9.57
N GLY A 44 -1.44 3.97 10.62
CA GLY A 44 -0.53 3.19 11.46
C GLY A 44 -1.27 2.48 12.59
N TYR A 45 -0.52 1.68 13.36
CA TYR A 45 -1.07 0.99 14.55
C TYR A 45 -1.54 1.96 15.63
N ASP A 46 -0.99 3.18 15.63
CA ASP A 46 -1.35 4.23 16.57
C ASP A 46 -2.61 5.00 16.18
N GLY A 47 -3.25 4.63 15.07
CA GLY A 47 -4.42 5.30 14.52
C GLY A 47 -4.12 6.60 13.79
N ARG A 48 -2.85 6.98 13.69
CA ARG A 48 -2.45 8.19 12.95
C ARG A 48 -2.34 7.89 11.46
N ILE A 49 -2.49 8.93 10.65
CA ILE A 49 -2.35 8.84 9.21
C ILE A 49 -0.90 9.15 8.83
N TYR A 50 -0.36 8.31 7.96
CA TYR A 50 0.99 8.47 7.42
C TYR A 50 0.96 8.41 5.91
N ASP A 51 1.85 9.18 5.27
CA ASP A 51 2.17 9.01 3.86
C ASP A 51 3.62 8.57 3.77
N GLN A 52 3.84 7.34 3.32
CA GLN A 52 5.15 6.72 3.34
C GLN A 52 5.39 5.88 2.09
N TRP A 53 6.68 5.71 1.78
CA TRP A 53 7.10 4.81 0.71
C TRP A 53 7.12 3.37 1.20
N ILE A 54 6.60 2.48 0.37
CA ILE A 54 6.52 1.05 0.64
C ILE A 54 7.05 0.30 -0.58
N SER A 55 7.81 -0.77 -0.34
CA SER A 55 8.28 -1.63 -1.41
C SER A 55 7.13 -2.33 -2.12
N PHE A 56 7.26 -2.56 -3.42
CA PHE A 56 6.30 -3.32 -4.19
C PHE A 56 6.01 -4.71 -3.61
N VAL A 57 7.00 -5.34 -2.95
CA VAL A 57 6.80 -6.67 -2.36
C VAL A 57 5.92 -6.67 -1.12
N ASP A 58 5.70 -5.50 -0.52
CA ASP A 58 4.93 -5.37 0.71
C ASP A 58 3.50 -4.86 0.47
N ILE A 59 3.08 -4.81 -0.78
CA ILE A 59 1.71 -4.43 -1.14
C ILE A 59 1.07 -5.48 -2.01
N GLU A 60 -0.26 -5.48 -2.01
CA GLU A 60 -1.06 -6.34 -2.85
C GLU A 60 -2.26 -5.56 -3.34
N PRO A 61 -2.60 -5.61 -4.63
CA PRO A 61 -3.78 -4.91 -5.13
C PRO A 61 -5.05 -5.52 -4.54
N ILE A 62 -6.02 -4.66 -4.25
CA ILE A 62 -7.33 -5.11 -3.79
C ILE A 62 -8.13 -5.51 -5.00
N ARG A 63 -8.53 -6.78 -5.05
CA ARG A 63 -9.37 -7.29 -6.13
C ARG A 63 -10.83 -7.02 -5.80
N LYS A 64 -11.53 -6.42 -6.74
CA LYS A 64 -12.97 -6.32 -6.64
C LYS A 64 -13.58 -7.70 -6.87
N ALA A 65 -14.53 -8.07 -6.00
CA ALA A 65 -15.30 -9.28 -6.24
C ALA A 65 -16.09 -9.13 -7.53
N VAL A 66 -15.99 -10.15 -8.38
CA VAL A 66 -16.80 -10.20 -9.59
C VAL A 66 -18.13 -10.84 -9.20
N VAL A 67 -19.20 -10.07 -9.32
CA VAL A 67 -20.55 -10.58 -9.13
C VAL A 67 -21.06 -11.04 -10.49
N LEU A 68 -21.24 -12.32 -10.61
CA LEU A 68 -21.80 -12.92 -11.81
C LEU A 68 -23.29 -13.04 -11.71
#